data_de64ea7f73025fffee621c94f2059a7e
#
_entry.id   de64ea7f73025fffee621c94f2059a7e
#
_cell.length_a   1.000
_cell.length_b   1.000
_cell.length_c   1.000
_cell.angle_alpha   90.00
_cell.angle_beta   90.00
_cell.angle_gamma   90.00
#
_symmetry.space_group_name_H-M   'P 1'
#
loop_
_entity.id
_entity.type
_entity.pdbx_description
1 polymer ?
#
loop_
_entity_poly.entity_id
_entity_poly.type
_entity_poly.pdbx_seq_one_letter_code
_entity_poly.pdbx_strand_id
1 'polypeptide(L)'
;MWNWLVGGLATGSSIFLFDGAPVHPKIDVLLEYCQNKKINLFGVSAKYIDHLKNEKYNSENLDLSSIKIITSTGSPLAEESFKYVYENIKKDVHLASIAGGTDLVGCLVLGNLYSNIYMGEIQGQSLGIDVDVFTDEGKSVKDGEKGELVVKKPFPSMPVKFWGDDDGQKYHKAYFSRFENIWHH
;
A
#
# COMPACT_ATOMS: atom_id res chain seq x y z
N MET A 1 8.45 -1.86 1.74
CA MET A 1 8.15 -1.01 0.57
C MET A 1 9.29 -0.95 -0.46
N TRP A 2 9.97 -2.06 -0.64
CA TRP A 2 11.07 -2.21 -1.61
C TRP A 2 10.67 -1.99 -3.06
N ASN A 3 9.43 -2.33 -3.42
CA ASN A 3 8.88 -2.15 -4.77
C ASN A 3 9.02 -0.71 -5.28
N TRP A 4 8.89 0.27 -4.41
CA TRP A 4 8.97 1.70 -4.80
C TRP A 4 10.39 2.13 -5.06
N LEU A 5 11.34 1.59 -4.30
CA LEU A 5 12.75 1.82 -4.53
C LEU A 5 13.18 1.23 -5.88
N VAL A 6 12.78 0.00 -6.17
CA VAL A 6 13.14 -0.68 -7.42
C VAL A 6 12.35 -0.11 -8.58
N GLY A 7 11.03 0.00 -8.47
CA GLY A 7 10.16 0.53 -9.54
C GLY A 7 10.42 1.99 -9.86
N GLY A 8 10.70 2.82 -8.86
CA GLY A 8 11.05 4.23 -9.04
C GLY A 8 12.32 4.42 -9.87
N LEU A 9 13.35 3.61 -9.64
CA LEU A 9 14.58 3.64 -10.44
C LEU A 9 14.31 3.30 -11.91
N ALA A 10 13.45 2.30 -12.15
CA ALA A 10 13.10 1.89 -13.52
C ALA A 10 12.33 2.97 -14.29
N THR A 11 11.61 3.85 -13.61
CA THR A 11 10.87 4.96 -14.24
C THR A 11 11.67 6.26 -14.29
N GLY A 12 12.92 6.26 -13.83
CA GLY A 12 13.76 7.47 -13.77
C GLY A 12 13.34 8.48 -12.70
N SER A 13 12.52 8.06 -11.73
CA SER A 13 12.08 8.90 -10.63
C SER A 13 13.19 9.11 -9.61
N SER A 14 13.23 10.30 -8.99
CA SER A 14 14.06 10.54 -7.81
C SER A 14 13.45 9.84 -6.60
N ILE A 15 14.26 9.10 -5.85
CA ILE A 15 13.85 8.42 -4.64
C ILE A 15 14.40 9.15 -3.44
N PHE A 16 13.54 9.46 -2.48
CA PHE A 16 13.89 10.09 -1.23
C PHE A 16 13.71 9.10 -0.09
N LEU A 17 14.80 8.86 0.63
CA LEU A 17 14.83 8.01 1.81
C LEU A 17 14.88 8.89 3.06
N PHE A 18 14.06 8.55 4.02
CA PHE A 18 14.08 9.18 5.33
C PHE A 18 14.49 8.14 6.37
N ASP A 19 15.70 8.32 6.91
CA ASP A 19 16.24 7.48 7.98
C ASP A 19 16.06 8.20 9.32
N GLY A 20 14.90 8.02 9.92
CA GLY A 20 14.54 8.68 11.17
C GLY A 20 13.15 8.28 11.68
N ALA A 21 12.82 8.73 12.88
CA ALA A 21 11.49 8.55 13.43
C ALA A 21 10.48 9.48 12.73
N PRO A 22 9.35 8.96 12.23
CA PRO A 22 8.42 9.71 11.38
C PRO A 22 7.71 10.87 12.09
N VAL A 23 7.78 10.92 13.42
CA VAL A 23 7.11 11.93 14.28
C VAL A 23 8.07 12.57 15.27
N HIS A 24 9.37 12.46 15.08
CA HIS A 24 10.40 13.05 15.94
C HIS A 24 11.46 13.77 15.08
N PRO A 25 11.96 14.97 15.47
CA PRO A 25 11.66 15.74 16.71
C PRO A 25 10.30 16.47 16.68
N LYS A 26 9.60 16.49 15.54
CA LYS A 26 8.28 17.11 15.37
C LYS A 26 7.33 16.16 14.70
N ILE A 27 6.04 16.30 14.99
CA ILE A 27 4.99 15.47 14.40
C ILE A 27 4.91 15.59 12.87
N ASP A 28 5.28 16.72 12.31
CA ASP A 28 5.18 17.07 10.90
C ASP A 28 6.51 16.96 10.14
N VAL A 29 7.54 16.39 10.74
CA VAL A 29 8.87 16.27 10.13
C VAL A 29 8.85 15.66 8.73
N LEU A 30 8.01 14.67 8.47
CA LEU A 30 7.87 14.08 7.14
C LEU A 30 7.15 15.01 6.16
N LEU A 31 6.16 15.78 6.62
CA LEU A 31 5.44 16.73 5.77
C LEU A 31 6.33 17.95 5.46
N GLU A 32 7.12 18.44 6.42
CA GLU A 32 8.17 19.44 6.17
C GLU A 32 9.19 18.93 5.16
N TYR A 33 9.57 17.64 5.25
CA TYR A 33 10.47 17.02 4.29
C TYR A 33 9.85 16.96 2.89
N CYS A 34 8.56 16.61 2.80
CA CYS A 34 7.83 16.63 1.54
C CYS A 34 7.80 18.02 0.89
N GLN A 35 7.52 19.06 1.66
CA GLN A 35 7.57 20.46 1.21
C GLN A 35 8.96 20.83 0.69
N ASN A 36 9.99 20.57 1.49
CA ASN A 36 11.38 20.99 1.19
C ASN A 36 11.95 20.28 -0.03
N LYS A 37 11.57 19.01 -0.24
CA LYS A 37 12.03 18.17 -1.36
C LYS A 37 11.06 18.16 -2.54
N LYS A 38 9.93 18.85 -2.43
CA LYS A 38 8.85 18.89 -3.43
C LYS A 38 8.43 17.48 -3.88
N ILE A 39 8.17 16.63 -2.90
CA ILE A 39 7.77 15.24 -3.12
C ILE A 39 6.43 15.20 -3.85
N ASN A 40 6.33 14.38 -4.90
CA ASN A 40 5.11 14.20 -5.65
C ASN A 40 4.29 13.00 -5.17
N LEU A 41 4.96 11.94 -4.73
CA LEU A 41 4.34 10.74 -4.19
C LEU A 41 4.88 10.52 -2.77
N PHE A 42 3.97 10.53 -1.80
CA PHE A 42 4.26 10.36 -0.39
C PHE A 42 3.69 9.04 0.13
N GLY A 43 4.57 8.10 0.45
CA GLY A 43 4.18 6.79 0.97
C GLY A 43 4.38 6.68 2.47
N VAL A 44 3.30 6.35 3.20
CA VAL A 44 3.31 6.23 4.66
C VAL A 44 2.51 5.01 5.14
N SER A 45 2.58 4.73 6.44
CA SER A 45 1.68 3.75 7.06
C SER A 45 0.35 4.38 7.44
N ALA A 46 -0.72 3.57 7.51
CA ALA A 46 -1.99 4.00 8.08
C ALA A 46 -1.82 4.49 9.53
N LYS A 47 -0.93 3.86 10.31
CA LYS A 47 -0.60 4.28 11.68
C LYS A 47 -0.04 5.71 11.77
N TYR A 48 0.74 6.15 10.77
CA TYR A 48 1.24 7.52 10.74
C TYR A 48 0.08 8.51 10.55
N ILE A 49 -0.83 8.23 9.62
CA ILE A 49 -2.02 9.07 9.40
C ILE A 49 -2.89 9.09 10.65
N ASP A 50 -3.12 7.93 11.28
CA ASP A 50 -3.87 7.86 12.53
C ASP A 50 -3.21 8.63 13.68
N HIS A 51 -1.90 8.61 13.74
CA HIS A 51 -1.16 9.41 14.73
C HIS A 51 -1.39 10.92 14.53
N LEU A 52 -1.23 11.42 13.30
CA LEU A 52 -1.52 12.82 12.97
C LEU A 52 -2.97 13.19 13.34
N LYS A 53 -3.93 12.32 13.02
CA LYS A 53 -5.35 12.51 13.34
C LYS A 53 -5.59 12.60 14.86
N ASN A 54 -5.00 11.69 15.62
CA ASN A 54 -5.17 11.66 17.09
C ASN A 54 -4.58 12.89 17.78
N GLU A 55 -3.47 13.40 17.27
CA GLU A 55 -2.85 14.65 17.70
C GLU A 55 -3.53 15.91 17.13
N LYS A 56 -4.58 15.74 16.33
CA LYS A 56 -5.34 16.84 15.68
C LYS A 56 -4.46 17.78 14.87
N TYR A 57 -3.40 17.23 14.27
CA TYR A 57 -2.49 18.02 13.44
C TYR A 57 -3.20 18.48 12.16
N ASN A 58 -2.92 19.70 11.70
CA ASN A 58 -3.26 20.17 10.36
C ASN A 58 -2.02 20.75 9.65
N SER A 59 -2.04 20.76 8.34
CA SER A 59 -0.91 21.19 7.52
C SER A 59 -1.04 22.59 6.93
N GLU A 60 -1.91 23.43 7.49
CA GLU A 60 -2.21 24.78 6.96
C GLU A 60 -0.97 25.67 6.75
N ASN A 61 0.07 25.46 7.56
CA ASN A 61 1.30 26.21 7.49
C ASN A 61 2.36 25.62 6.54
N LEU A 62 2.04 24.54 5.82
CA LEU A 62 2.94 23.86 4.88
C LEU A 62 2.46 23.99 3.44
N ASP A 63 3.41 24.24 2.55
CA ASP A 63 3.16 24.13 1.11
C ASP A 63 3.30 22.67 0.63
N LEU A 64 2.19 21.95 0.61
CA LEU A 64 2.11 20.58 0.10
C LEU A 64 1.62 20.50 -1.36
N SER A 65 1.69 21.59 -2.12
CA SER A 65 1.21 21.67 -3.51
C SER A 65 1.89 20.68 -4.46
N SER A 66 3.12 20.27 -4.15
CA SER A 66 3.86 19.27 -4.92
C SER A 66 3.31 17.85 -4.76
N ILE A 67 2.72 17.51 -3.62
CA ILE A 67 2.17 16.16 -3.39
C ILE A 67 0.94 15.95 -4.28
N LYS A 68 1.00 14.92 -5.12
CA LYS A 68 -0.10 14.51 -6.01
C LYS A 68 -0.75 13.23 -5.54
N ILE A 69 0.05 12.34 -4.92
CA ILE A 69 -0.39 11.04 -4.46
C ILE A 69 0.09 10.83 -3.03
N ILE A 70 -0.80 10.38 -2.16
CA ILE A 70 -0.46 9.81 -0.85
C ILE A 70 -0.86 8.35 -0.88
N THR A 71 0.06 7.46 -0.52
CA THR A 71 -0.24 6.04 -0.39
C THR A 71 -0.15 5.60 1.06
N SER A 72 -1.09 4.77 1.49
CA SER A 72 -1.16 4.24 2.84
C SER A 72 -1.12 2.71 2.82
N THR A 73 -0.27 2.11 3.64
CA THR A 73 -0.11 0.65 3.73
C THR A 73 0.22 0.19 5.15
N GLY A 74 0.39 -1.14 5.31
CA GLY A 74 0.73 -1.78 6.60
C GLY A 74 -0.48 -2.14 7.45
N SER A 75 -1.62 -1.53 7.22
CA SER A 75 -2.95 -1.87 7.71
C SER A 75 -3.99 -1.16 6.84
N PRO A 76 -5.27 -1.60 6.84
CA PRO A 76 -6.34 -0.86 6.19
C PRO A 76 -6.42 0.58 6.70
N LEU A 77 -6.65 1.52 5.81
CA LEU A 77 -6.90 2.91 6.17
C LEU A 77 -8.40 3.06 6.46
N ALA A 78 -8.74 3.49 7.67
CA ALA A 78 -10.13 3.67 8.08
C ALA A 78 -10.80 4.87 7.38
N GLU A 79 -12.12 4.84 7.23
CA GLU A 79 -12.90 5.92 6.59
C GLU A 79 -12.62 7.29 7.22
N GLU A 80 -12.58 7.37 8.55
CA GLU A 80 -12.29 8.60 9.28
C GLU A 80 -10.88 9.14 8.99
N SER A 81 -9.95 8.27 8.65
CA SER A 81 -8.58 8.66 8.30
C SER A 81 -8.49 9.15 6.87
N PHE A 82 -9.31 8.64 5.93
CA PHE A 82 -9.51 9.26 4.62
C PHE A 82 -10.07 10.69 4.76
N LYS A 83 -11.16 10.83 5.51
CA LYS A 83 -11.78 12.13 5.77
C LYS A 83 -10.79 13.11 6.38
N TYR A 84 -10.05 12.67 7.39
CA TYR A 84 -9.03 13.48 8.05
C TYR A 84 -7.97 14.00 7.07
N VAL A 85 -7.44 13.14 6.18
CA VAL A 85 -6.44 13.58 5.18
C VAL A 85 -7.00 14.67 4.28
N TYR A 86 -8.21 14.52 3.77
CA TYR A 86 -8.83 15.51 2.88
C TYR A 86 -9.20 16.81 3.58
N GLU A 87 -9.55 16.78 4.86
CA GLU A 87 -9.94 17.96 5.63
C GLU A 87 -8.75 18.70 6.25
N ASN A 88 -7.69 17.99 6.65
CA ASN A 88 -6.63 18.57 7.48
C ASN A 88 -5.23 18.50 6.87
N ILE A 89 -5.00 17.62 5.91
CA ILE A 89 -3.68 17.45 5.29
C ILE A 89 -3.66 18.02 3.87
N LYS A 90 -4.50 17.48 2.97
CA LYS A 90 -4.52 17.94 1.59
C LYS A 90 -5.80 17.54 0.87
N LYS A 91 -6.59 18.54 0.47
CA LYS A 91 -7.89 18.34 -0.16
C LYS A 91 -7.80 17.76 -1.58
N ASP A 92 -6.82 18.19 -2.37
CA ASP A 92 -6.65 17.88 -3.80
C ASP A 92 -5.55 16.83 -4.01
N VAL A 93 -5.66 15.68 -3.38
CA VAL A 93 -4.68 14.59 -3.43
C VAL A 93 -5.35 13.27 -3.81
N HIS A 94 -4.64 12.44 -4.59
CA HIS A 94 -5.03 11.06 -4.79
C HIS A 94 -4.57 10.23 -3.57
N LEU A 95 -5.51 9.93 -2.66
CA LEU A 95 -5.24 9.11 -1.47
C LEU A 95 -5.55 7.64 -1.77
N ALA A 96 -4.52 6.82 -1.84
CA ALA A 96 -4.64 5.40 -2.13
C ALA A 96 -4.26 4.54 -0.93
N SER A 97 -5.22 3.78 -0.40
CA SER A 97 -4.92 2.63 0.44
C SER A 97 -4.40 1.50 -0.45
N ILE A 98 -3.36 0.80 -0.02
CA ILE A 98 -2.72 -0.26 -0.80
C ILE A 98 -2.45 -1.48 0.08
N ALA A 99 -2.54 -2.67 -0.48
CA ALA A 99 -2.18 -3.91 0.19
C ALA A 99 -1.29 -4.78 -0.71
N GLY A 100 -0.25 -5.34 -0.11
CA GLY A 100 0.72 -6.19 -0.78
C GLY A 100 1.76 -6.69 0.20
N GLY A 101 2.81 -7.34 -0.31
CA GLY A 101 3.85 -7.93 0.51
C GLY A 101 5.26 -7.48 0.13
N THR A 102 6.16 -7.52 1.10
CA THR A 102 7.59 -7.30 0.87
C THR A 102 8.19 -8.43 0.03
N ASP A 103 7.71 -9.64 0.22
CA ASP A 103 8.11 -10.87 -0.45
C ASP A 103 7.81 -10.86 -1.96
N LEU A 104 6.66 -10.32 -2.35
CA LEU A 104 6.28 -10.19 -3.76
C LEU A 104 6.76 -8.87 -4.41
N VAL A 105 7.44 -8.01 -3.67
CA VAL A 105 7.96 -6.71 -4.13
C VAL A 105 6.89 -5.88 -4.86
N GLY A 106 5.66 -5.90 -4.36
CA GLY A 106 4.54 -5.25 -5.03
C GLY A 106 3.28 -5.15 -4.17
N CYS A 107 2.24 -4.64 -4.82
CA CYS A 107 0.90 -4.62 -4.25
C CYS A 107 0.01 -5.59 -5.02
N LEU A 108 -0.84 -6.30 -4.32
CA LEU A 108 -1.90 -7.13 -4.92
C LEU A 108 -3.07 -6.22 -5.34
N VAL A 109 -3.40 -5.28 -4.48
CA VAL A 109 -4.46 -4.29 -4.68
C VAL A 109 -3.94 -2.89 -4.33
N LEU A 110 -4.29 -1.90 -5.13
CA LEU A 110 -3.78 -0.54 -5.01
C LEU A 110 -4.73 0.50 -5.61
N GLY A 111 -4.34 1.76 -5.50
CA GLY A 111 -5.02 2.88 -6.14
C GLY A 111 -4.82 2.92 -7.67
N ASN A 112 -5.77 3.50 -8.37
CA ASN A 112 -5.63 3.80 -9.79
C ASN A 112 -6.21 5.19 -10.11
N LEU A 113 -5.66 5.84 -11.15
CA LEU A 113 -6.02 7.21 -11.50
C LEU A 113 -7.31 7.33 -12.32
N TYR A 114 -7.93 6.21 -12.68
CA TYR A 114 -9.08 6.16 -13.60
C TYR A 114 -10.41 5.87 -12.91
N SER A 115 -10.39 5.54 -11.61
CA SER A 115 -11.60 5.27 -10.83
C SER A 115 -11.75 6.23 -9.66
N ASN A 116 -12.96 6.34 -9.15
CA ASN A 116 -13.25 7.11 -7.94
C ASN A 116 -12.57 6.49 -6.72
N ILE A 117 -12.25 7.34 -5.76
CA ILE A 117 -11.80 6.92 -4.42
C ILE A 117 -13.02 6.88 -3.52
N TYR A 118 -13.26 5.73 -2.91
CA TYR A 118 -14.25 5.55 -1.86
C TYR A 118 -13.55 5.40 -0.52
N MET A 119 -14.01 6.13 0.49
CA MET A 119 -13.40 6.08 1.82
C MET A 119 -13.49 4.68 2.41
N GLY A 120 -12.38 4.17 2.96
CA GLY A 120 -12.29 2.84 3.53
C GLY A 120 -12.03 1.71 2.51
N GLU A 121 -11.99 2.01 1.21
CA GLU A 121 -11.79 1.02 0.16
C GLU A 121 -10.41 1.11 -0.51
N ILE A 122 -9.99 0.01 -1.12
CA ILE A 122 -8.88 -0.03 -2.07
C ILE A 122 -9.47 -0.09 -3.48
N GLN A 123 -9.01 0.78 -4.37
CA GLN A 123 -9.66 1.04 -5.66
C GLN A 123 -9.67 -0.15 -6.62
N GLY A 124 -8.68 -1.04 -6.56
CA GLY A 124 -8.66 -2.18 -7.47
C GLY A 124 -7.39 -3.02 -7.41
N GLN A 125 -7.36 -4.04 -8.26
CA GLN A 125 -6.23 -4.96 -8.37
C GLN A 125 -5.06 -4.35 -9.16
N SER A 126 -3.85 -4.81 -8.84
CA SER A 126 -2.63 -4.43 -9.58
C SER A 126 -2.66 -4.96 -11.01
N LEU A 127 -2.07 -4.19 -11.92
CA LEU A 127 -1.90 -4.62 -13.31
C LEU A 127 -1.01 -5.87 -13.38
N GLY A 128 -1.46 -6.86 -14.14
CA GLY A 128 -0.73 -8.13 -14.34
C GLY A 128 -0.87 -9.13 -13.20
N ILE A 129 -1.74 -8.89 -12.21
CA ILE A 129 -2.01 -9.81 -11.10
C ILE A 129 -3.51 -10.15 -11.11
N ASP A 130 -3.83 -11.43 -11.26
CA ASP A 130 -5.20 -11.94 -11.28
C ASP A 130 -5.69 -12.24 -9.85
N VAL A 131 -6.09 -11.17 -9.16
CA VAL A 131 -6.51 -11.20 -7.74
C VAL A 131 -7.97 -11.62 -7.64
N ASP A 132 -8.29 -12.37 -6.60
CA ASP A 132 -9.66 -12.74 -6.24
C ASP A 132 -9.80 -12.83 -4.70
N VAL A 133 -11.01 -12.99 -4.21
CA VAL A 133 -11.31 -13.25 -2.80
C VAL A 133 -12.05 -14.57 -2.69
N PHE A 134 -11.50 -15.52 -1.93
CA PHE A 134 -12.04 -16.86 -1.82
C PHE A 134 -12.68 -17.13 -0.46
N THR A 135 -13.74 -17.93 -0.47
CA THR A 135 -14.26 -18.59 0.74
C THR A 135 -13.26 -19.66 1.23
N ASP A 136 -13.48 -20.19 2.41
CA ASP A 136 -12.66 -21.30 2.95
C ASP A 136 -12.69 -22.55 2.08
N GLU A 137 -13.76 -22.73 1.29
CA GLU A 137 -13.91 -23.85 0.32
C GLU A 137 -13.23 -23.57 -1.03
N GLY A 138 -12.50 -22.46 -1.19
CA GLY A 138 -11.77 -22.11 -2.40
C GLY A 138 -12.64 -21.61 -3.56
N LYS A 139 -13.77 -21.00 -3.26
CA LYS A 139 -14.68 -20.41 -4.26
C LYS A 139 -14.66 -18.89 -4.14
N SER A 140 -14.76 -18.19 -5.28
CA SER A 140 -14.91 -16.74 -5.28
C SER A 140 -16.12 -16.31 -4.45
N VAL A 141 -15.93 -15.33 -3.58
CA VAL A 141 -17.02 -14.70 -2.81
C VAL A 141 -17.88 -13.82 -3.70
N LYS A 142 -19.09 -13.52 -3.25
CA LYS A 142 -19.93 -12.49 -3.86
C LYS A 142 -19.53 -11.10 -3.35
N ASP A 143 -19.91 -10.09 -4.11
CA ASP A 143 -19.68 -8.70 -3.71
C ASP A 143 -20.27 -8.42 -2.31
N GLY A 144 -19.44 -7.82 -1.45
CA GLY A 144 -19.77 -7.52 -0.06
C GLY A 144 -19.54 -8.65 0.94
N GLU A 145 -19.18 -9.85 0.49
CA GLU A 145 -18.80 -10.96 1.37
C GLU A 145 -17.30 -10.90 1.73
N LYS A 146 -16.97 -11.43 2.91
CA LYS A 146 -15.58 -11.53 3.38
C LYS A 146 -14.96 -12.85 2.92
N GLY A 147 -13.66 -12.82 2.66
CA GLY A 147 -12.88 -14.01 2.33
C GLY A 147 -11.39 -13.72 2.33
N GLU A 148 -10.62 -14.67 1.82
CA GLU A 148 -9.17 -14.62 1.73
C GLU A 148 -8.73 -14.05 0.39
N LEU A 149 -7.84 -13.06 0.43
CA LEU A 149 -7.24 -12.49 -0.77
C LEU A 149 -6.28 -13.50 -1.40
N VAL A 150 -6.51 -13.83 -2.66
CA VAL A 150 -5.73 -14.83 -3.39
C VAL A 150 -5.29 -14.33 -4.76
N VAL A 151 -4.26 -14.97 -5.33
CA VAL A 151 -3.84 -14.73 -6.71
C VAL A 151 -3.98 -16.03 -7.50
N LYS A 152 -4.80 -15.98 -8.56
CA LYS A 152 -5.20 -17.17 -9.31
C LYS A 152 -4.18 -17.62 -10.37
N LYS A 153 -3.28 -16.74 -10.78
CA LYS A 153 -2.29 -17.02 -11.81
C LYS A 153 -0.90 -16.54 -11.40
N PRO A 154 0.16 -17.14 -11.94
CA PRO A 154 1.51 -16.60 -11.77
C PRO A 154 1.58 -15.13 -12.19
N PHE A 155 2.34 -14.35 -11.47
CA PHE A 155 2.51 -12.91 -11.70
C PHE A 155 3.99 -12.53 -11.74
N PRO A 156 4.36 -11.38 -12.39
CA PRO A 156 5.75 -11.06 -12.70
C PRO A 156 6.70 -11.01 -11.50
N SER A 157 6.23 -10.54 -10.34
CA SER A 157 7.03 -10.41 -9.11
C SER A 157 6.82 -11.56 -8.11
N MET A 158 6.19 -12.66 -8.53
CA MET A 158 5.97 -13.83 -7.69
C MET A 158 7.32 -14.40 -7.24
N PRO A 159 7.53 -14.65 -5.93
CA PRO A 159 8.73 -15.31 -5.44
C PRO A 159 8.93 -16.66 -6.12
N VAL A 160 10.16 -16.97 -6.53
CA VAL A 160 10.48 -18.24 -7.23
C VAL A 160 10.89 -19.35 -6.26
N LYS A 161 11.45 -18.99 -5.11
CA LYS A 161 11.84 -19.91 -4.02
C LYS A 161 12.28 -19.14 -2.78
N PHE A 162 12.42 -19.84 -1.67
CA PHE A 162 13.08 -19.32 -0.46
C PHE A 162 14.54 -19.71 -0.41
N TRP A 163 15.34 -18.89 0.23
CA TRP A 163 16.73 -19.22 0.52
C TRP A 163 16.80 -20.42 1.48
N GLY A 164 17.62 -21.43 1.13
CA GLY A 164 17.76 -22.65 1.93
C GLY A 164 16.49 -23.53 1.96
N ASP A 165 15.72 -23.52 0.89
CA ASP A 165 14.54 -24.35 0.67
C ASP A 165 14.71 -25.13 -0.66
N ASP A 166 15.64 -26.08 -0.65
CA ASP A 166 16.08 -26.79 -1.85
C ASP A 166 14.99 -27.70 -2.41
N ASP A 167 14.14 -28.24 -1.54
CA ASP A 167 13.01 -29.11 -1.87
C ASP A 167 11.69 -28.35 -2.11
N GLY A 168 11.68 -27.03 -1.90
CA GLY A 168 10.52 -26.16 -2.11
C GLY A 168 9.37 -26.32 -1.10
N GLN A 169 9.57 -27.12 -0.03
CA GLN A 169 8.48 -27.41 0.91
C GLN A 169 8.07 -26.19 1.72
N LYS A 170 9.01 -25.34 2.14
CA LYS A 170 8.68 -24.10 2.89
C LYS A 170 7.92 -23.13 2.00
N TYR A 171 8.36 -22.97 0.76
CA TYR A 171 7.70 -22.14 -0.24
C TYR A 171 6.26 -22.61 -0.51
N HIS A 172 6.09 -23.91 -0.78
CA HIS A 172 4.76 -24.50 -0.99
C HIS A 172 3.87 -24.32 0.25
N LYS A 173 4.41 -24.58 1.44
CA LYS A 173 3.66 -24.41 2.69
C LYS A 173 3.23 -22.97 2.93
N ALA A 174 4.08 -21.99 2.58
CA ALA A 174 3.77 -20.58 2.78
C ALA A 174 2.65 -20.07 1.87
N TYR A 175 2.60 -20.52 0.61
CA TYR A 175 1.75 -19.88 -0.39
C TYR A 175 0.67 -20.79 -1.01
N PHE A 176 0.82 -22.12 -0.96
CA PHE A 176 -0.06 -23.04 -1.69
C PHE A 176 -0.69 -24.13 -0.82
N SER A 177 -0.46 -24.12 0.49
CA SER A 177 -0.98 -25.16 1.39
C SER A 177 -2.48 -25.06 1.65
N ARG A 178 -3.05 -23.86 1.52
CA ARG A 178 -4.48 -23.62 1.79
C ARG A 178 -5.36 -23.90 0.57
N PHE A 179 -4.92 -23.44 -0.59
CA PHE A 179 -5.64 -23.62 -1.86
C PHE A 179 -4.69 -24.20 -2.89
N GLU A 180 -5.04 -25.34 -3.45
CA GLU A 180 -4.19 -26.02 -4.43
C GLU A 180 -3.97 -25.15 -5.67
N ASN A 181 -2.69 -24.92 -6.03
CA ASN A 181 -2.26 -24.11 -7.18
C ASN A 181 -2.72 -22.62 -7.14
N ILE A 182 -3.21 -22.13 -6.02
CA ILE A 182 -3.62 -20.73 -5.82
C ILE A 182 -2.70 -20.10 -4.79
N TRP A 183 -2.06 -19.02 -5.17
CA TRP A 183 -1.18 -18.28 -4.27
C TRP A 183 -2.02 -17.55 -3.19
N HIS A 184 -1.66 -17.76 -1.95
CA HIS A 184 -2.29 -17.16 -0.77
C HIS A 184 -1.23 -16.88 0.30
N HIS A 185 -1.28 -15.70 0.93
CA HIS A 185 -0.33 -15.36 2.00
C HIS A 185 -0.96 -14.40 3.01
#